data_24dd36043daea9a2a1095fb77923614a
#
_entry.id   24dd36043daea9a2a1095fb77923614a
#
_cell.length_a   1.000
_cell.length_b   1.000
_cell.length_c   1.000
_cell.angle_alpha   90.00
_cell.angle_beta   90.00
_cell.angle_gamma   90.00
#
_symmetry.space_group_name_H-M   'P 1'
#
loop_
_entity.id
_entity.type
_entity.pdbx_description
1 polymer ?
#
loop_
_entity_poly.entity_id
_entity_poly.type
_entity_poly.pdbx_seq_one_letter_code
_entity_poly.pdbx_strand_id
1 'polypeptide(L)'
;MVMIRQGMMKDCTDLLEVYQGTRWFYRTREGGYSTVEQVKYEHRGAAFERWGWLVAEEKGHVVGEIVFRTERTPSGGKIGIIRNLDVDVRNQKTAIGTRLTNAAESIMRDRKVVRVIATTPPAAYNYWMKVKYFARGSIANLTLPLSRLPENRTSKIKMLTLRNPNKLPNSMNFSHVAYPGSLAELAAQVVDRRLTGKLLEYYLKDRLIGVGVVAKQDDKTARFVVDVTKAGIGHSSAVISKTAKTATAWKVKSVVTSIPKDQMGMYSPLAKWSSEISTDIPVTRLL
;
A
#
# COMPACT_ATOMS: atom_id res chain seq x y z
N MET A 1 -19.69 6.06 26.66
CA MET A 1 -19.30 7.12 25.67
C MET A 1 -18.06 6.62 24.95
N VAL A 2 -18.06 6.64 23.61
CA VAL A 2 -16.89 6.28 22.80
C VAL A 2 -15.95 7.48 22.71
N MET A 3 -14.66 7.29 22.94
CA MET A 3 -13.61 8.29 22.77
C MET A 3 -12.71 7.90 21.60
N ILE A 4 -12.34 8.86 20.75
CA ILE A 4 -11.34 8.69 19.70
C ILE A 4 -10.02 9.28 20.22
N ARG A 5 -8.97 8.50 20.20
CA ARG A 5 -7.62 8.90 20.62
C ARG A 5 -6.53 8.27 19.76
N GLN A 6 -5.33 8.75 19.91
CA GLN A 6 -4.16 8.12 19.29
C GLN A 6 -3.95 6.71 19.87
N GLY A 7 -3.60 5.77 18.97
CA GLY A 7 -3.31 4.40 19.35
C GLY A 7 -1.97 4.26 20.08
N MET A 8 -1.88 3.28 20.97
CA MET A 8 -0.70 2.93 21.76
C MET A 8 -0.42 1.44 21.66
N MET A 9 0.82 1.01 21.87
CA MET A 9 1.19 -0.41 21.78
C MET A 9 0.41 -1.33 22.72
N LYS A 10 -0.06 -0.82 23.87
CA LYS A 10 -0.91 -1.58 24.77
C LYS A 10 -2.28 -1.93 24.16
N ASP A 11 -2.76 -1.12 23.22
CA ASP A 11 -4.05 -1.31 22.58
C ASP A 11 -4.07 -2.53 21.64
N CYS A 12 -2.88 -3.04 21.29
CA CYS A 12 -2.76 -4.21 20.41
C CYS A 12 -3.39 -5.49 21.00
N THR A 13 -3.59 -5.55 22.29
CA THR A 13 -4.31 -6.67 22.95
C THR A 13 -5.78 -6.65 22.53
N ASP A 14 -6.45 -5.52 22.72
CA ASP A 14 -7.85 -5.37 22.32
C ASP A 14 -8.03 -5.44 20.80
N LEU A 15 -7.07 -4.86 20.04
CA LEU A 15 -7.09 -4.91 18.57
C LEU A 15 -7.00 -6.32 18.00
N LEU A 16 -6.31 -7.25 18.69
CA LEU A 16 -6.34 -8.67 18.30
C LEU A 16 -7.77 -9.21 18.30
N GLU A 17 -8.55 -8.90 19.33
CA GLU A 17 -9.97 -9.31 19.42
C GLU A 17 -10.79 -8.62 18.33
N VAL A 18 -10.59 -7.33 18.09
CA VAL A 18 -11.26 -6.58 17.02
C VAL A 18 -11.01 -7.25 15.68
N TYR A 19 -9.77 -7.62 15.35
CA TYR A 19 -9.45 -8.28 14.09
C TYR A 19 -10.03 -9.67 13.97
N GLN A 20 -10.05 -10.44 15.04
CA GLN A 20 -10.66 -11.77 15.08
C GLN A 20 -12.19 -11.71 14.95
N GLY A 21 -12.81 -10.64 15.48
CA GLY A 21 -14.24 -10.40 15.42
C GLY A 21 -14.74 -9.73 14.14
N THR A 22 -13.87 -9.19 13.28
CA THR A 22 -14.31 -8.53 12.05
C THR A 22 -14.71 -9.56 10.99
N ARG A 23 -15.80 -9.28 10.24
CA ARG A 23 -16.25 -10.14 9.14
C ARG A 23 -15.27 -10.15 7.95
N TRP A 24 -14.27 -9.31 7.96
CA TRP A 24 -13.36 -9.06 6.82
C TRP A 24 -12.04 -9.78 7.05
N PHE A 25 -12.10 -11.08 7.10
CA PHE A 25 -11.02 -12.03 7.36
C PHE A 25 -9.95 -12.13 6.27
N TYR A 26 -9.84 -11.23 5.32
CA TYR A 26 -8.75 -11.34 4.35
C TYR A 26 -7.36 -11.24 5.00
N ARG A 27 -7.25 -10.65 6.20
CA ARG A 27 -6.03 -10.72 7.02
C ARG A 27 -5.84 -12.05 7.72
N THR A 28 -6.88 -12.86 7.83
CA THR A 28 -6.82 -14.17 8.47
C THR A 28 -6.67 -15.31 7.48
N ARG A 29 -6.98 -15.10 6.18
CA ARG A 29 -6.86 -16.14 5.15
C ARG A 29 -5.43 -16.54 4.85
N GLU A 30 -4.45 -15.67 5.09
CA GLU A 30 -3.01 -15.90 4.82
C GLU A 30 -2.19 -16.02 6.12
N GLY A 31 -2.75 -16.57 7.19
CA GLY A 31 -2.10 -16.62 8.50
C GLY A 31 -2.33 -15.37 9.33
N GLY A 32 -3.60 -14.97 9.45
CA GLY A 32 -4.03 -13.79 10.17
C GLY A 32 -3.52 -13.67 11.60
N TYR A 33 -3.65 -12.49 12.16
CA TYR A 33 -3.13 -12.22 13.49
C TYR A 33 -3.71 -13.20 14.51
N SER A 34 -2.85 -14.11 15.00
CA SER A 34 -3.16 -15.07 16.05
C SER A 34 -2.55 -14.65 17.39
N THR A 35 -1.68 -13.64 17.39
CA THR A 35 -0.97 -13.17 18.58
C THR A 35 -0.88 -11.65 18.65
N VAL A 36 -0.84 -11.12 19.87
CA VAL A 36 -0.66 -9.68 20.13
C VAL A 36 0.67 -9.18 19.55
N GLU A 37 1.72 -9.98 19.53
CA GLU A 37 3.01 -9.58 18.96
C GLU A 37 2.94 -9.38 17.45
N GLN A 38 2.13 -10.14 16.73
CA GLN A 38 1.88 -9.90 15.30
C GLN A 38 1.17 -8.55 15.08
N VAL A 39 0.18 -8.23 15.93
CA VAL A 39 -0.50 -6.91 15.87
C VAL A 39 0.49 -5.78 16.18
N LYS A 40 1.28 -5.90 17.24
CA LYS A 40 2.32 -4.92 17.57
C LYS A 40 3.33 -4.74 16.45
N TYR A 41 3.69 -5.81 15.78
CA TYR A 41 4.64 -5.77 14.67
C TYR A 41 4.11 -4.93 13.49
N GLU A 42 2.81 -5.05 13.15
CA GLU A 42 2.17 -4.21 12.15
C GLU A 42 2.23 -2.72 12.51
N HIS A 43 2.07 -2.38 13.78
CA HIS A 43 2.04 -1.00 14.27
C HIS A 43 3.43 -0.42 14.58
N ARG A 44 4.51 -1.15 14.27
CA ARG A 44 5.92 -0.70 14.35
C ARG A 44 6.61 -0.69 13.00
N GLY A 45 5.94 -1.16 11.94
CA GLY A 45 6.54 -1.35 10.63
C GLY A 45 7.03 -0.04 10.00
N ALA A 46 7.98 -0.14 9.07
CA ALA A 46 8.63 1.00 8.42
C ALA A 46 7.66 1.93 7.64
N ALA A 47 6.50 1.41 7.21
CA ALA A 47 5.45 2.22 6.57
C ALA A 47 4.41 2.76 7.55
N PHE A 48 4.58 2.51 8.84
CA PHE A 48 3.63 2.91 9.86
C PHE A 48 3.96 4.32 10.37
N GLU A 49 3.01 5.23 10.23
CA GLU A 49 3.12 6.59 10.78
C GLU A 49 2.29 6.68 12.07
N ARG A 50 2.96 6.81 13.21
CA ARG A 50 2.31 6.79 14.53
C ARG A 50 1.18 7.83 14.65
N TRP A 51 1.35 9.00 14.08
CA TRP A 51 0.32 10.05 14.09
C TRP A 51 -0.93 9.67 13.27
N GLY A 52 -0.82 8.74 12.32
CA GLY A 52 -1.89 8.20 11.49
C GLY A 52 -2.56 6.96 12.08
N TRP A 53 -2.49 6.75 13.39
CA TRP A 53 -3.12 5.63 14.07
C TRP A 53 -4.05 6.14 15.16
N LEU A 54 -5.36 5.98 14.94
CA LEU A 54 -6.39 6.32 15.91
C LEU A 54 -7.15 5.07 16.31
N VAL A 55 -7.57 5.03 17.57
CA VAL A 55 -8.42 3.99 18.13
C VAL A 55 -9.70 4.58 18.71
N ALA A 56 -10.77 3.81 18.66
CA ALA A 56 -12.01 4.08 19.36
C ALA A 56 -12.04 3.26 20.66
N GLU A 57 -12.09 3.97 21.78
CA GLU A 57 -12.18 3.36 23.11
C GLU A 57 -13.58 3.51 23.69
N GLU A 58 -14.14 2.43 24.19
CA GLU A 58 -15.41 2.39 24.92
C GLU A 58 -15.25 1.61 26.21
N LYS A 59 -15.59 2.22 27.35
CA LYS A 59 -15.51 1.61 28.69
C LYS A 59 -14.12 1.02 29.01
N GLY A 60 -13.06 1.69 28.54
CA GLY A 60 -11.67 1.26 28.77
C GLY A 60 -11.13 0.22 27.78
N HIS A 61 -11.93 -0.25 26.83
CA HIS A 61 -11.52 -1.22 25.80
C HIS A 61 -11.48 -0.59 24.41
N VAL A 62 -10.52 -0.98 23.59
CA VAL A 62 -10.48 -0.57 22.19
C VAL A 62 -11.45 -1.42 21.38
N VAL A 63 -12.39 -0.75 20.70
CA VAL A 63 -13.46 -1.38 19.91
C VAL A 63 -13.35 -1.09 18.40
N GLY A 64 -12.30 -0.41 17.99
CA GLY A 64 -12.01 -0.16 16.57
C GLY A 64 -10.79 0.70 16.36
N GLU A 65 -10.30 0.70 15.14
CA GLU A 65 -9.16 1.53 14.73
C GLU A 65 -9.32 2.10 13.33
N ILE A 66 -8.55 3.13 13.05
CA ILE A 66 -8.22 3.58 11.71
C ILE A 66 -6.73 3.84 11.60
N VAL A 67 -6.11 3.30 10.54
CA VAL A 67 -4.71 3.53 10.21
C VAL A 67 -4.63 4.23 8.86
N PHE A 68 -3.92 5.35 8.82
CA PHE A 68 -3.75 6.16 7.63
C PHE A 68 -2.37 6.79 7.57
N ARG A 69 -1.99 7.27 6.39
CA ARG A 69 -0.74 7.98 6.14
C ARG A 69 -0.91 8.99 5.01
N THR A 70 0.11 9.76 4.73
CA THR A 70 0.12 10.69 3.59
C THR A 70 1.21 10.33 2.59
N GLU A 71 0.94 10.59 1.31
CA GLU A 71 1.91 10.55 0.23
C GLU A 71 1.89 11.87 -0.54
N ARG A 72 3.03 12.22 -1.15
CA ARG A 72 3.10 13.35 -2.09
C ARG A 72 2.66 12.90 -3.46
N THR A 73 1.88 13.75 -4.13
CA THR A 73 1.56 13.56 -5.54
C THR A 73 2.68 14.11 -6.42
N PRO A 74 2.76 13.68 -7.69
CA PRO A 74 3.71 14.23 -8.66
C PRO A 74 3.59 15.75 -8.86
N SER A 75 2.41 16.31 -8.67
CA SER A 75 2.14 17.75 -8.75
C SER A 75 2.52 18.52 -7.47
N GLY A 76 3.09 17.85 -6.47
CA GLY A 76 3.51 18.46 -5.21
C GLY A 76 2.43 18.53 -4.12
N GLY A 77 1.19 18.15 -4.43
CA GLY A 77 0.12 18.04 -3.45
C GLY A 77 0.30 16.84 -2.51
N LYS A 78 -0.60 16.70 -1.55
CA LYS A 78 -0.63 15.55 -0.63
C LYS A 78 -1.94 14.79 -0.77
N ILE A 79 -1.85 13.47 -0.76
CA ILE A 79 -2.99 12.57 -0.64
C ILE A 79 -2.92 11.82 0.69
N GLY A 80 -4.08 11.56 1.28
CA GLY A 80 -4.24 10.67 2.42
C GLY A 80 -4.57 9.26 1.93
N ILE A 81 -4.04 8.26 2.61
CA ILE A 81 -4.30 6.85 2.30
C ILE A 81 -4.79 6.19 3.58
N ILE A 82 -6.04 5.78 3.60
CA ILE A 82 -6.56 4.94 4.68
C ILE A 82 -6.17 3.50 4.35
N ARG A 83 -5.38 2.91 5.24
CA ARG A 83 -4.90 1.53 5.11
C ARG A 83 -5.87 0.54 5.74
N ASN A 84 -6.36 0.88 6.93
CA ASN A 84 -7.22 0.04 7.74
C ASN A 84 -8.33 0.88 8.33
N LEU A 85 -9.51 0.30 8.40
CA LEU A 85 -10.62 0.76 9.21
C LEU A 85 -11.34 -0.49 9.71
N ASP A 86 -11.11 -0.82 10.95
CA ASP A 86 -11.67 -2.00 11.59
C ASP A 86 -12.51 -1.59 12.81
N VAL A 87 -13.69 -2.16 12.93
CA VAL A 87 -14.60 -1.96 14.07
C VAL A 87 -15.12 -3.32 14.51
N ASP A 88 -15.02 -3.61 15.79
CA ASP A 88 -15.54 -4.83 16.39
C ASP A 88 -16.98 -5.09 15.92
N VAL A 89 -17.27 -6.33 15.55
CA VAL A 89 -18.58 -6.71 15.02
C VAL A 89 -19.73 -6.36 15.96
N ARG A 90 -19.50 -6.43 17.26
CA ARG A 90 -20.46 -6.08 18.30
C ARG A 90 -20.76 -4.57 18.36
N ASN A 91 -19.84 -3.76 17.90
CA ASN A 91 -19.88 -2.30 17.91
C ASN A 91 -20.14 -1.70 16.51
N GLN A 92 -20.34 -2.52 15.48
CA GLN A 92 -20.72 -2.03 14.15
C GLN A 92 -22.12 -1.39 14.16
N LYS A 93 -22.36 -0.49 13.21
CA LYS A 93 -23.60 0.30 13.07
C LYS A 93 -23.87 1.30 14.21
N THR A 94 -22.92 1.52 15.11
CA THR A 94 -22.99 2.52 16.20
C THR A 94 -22.25 3.84 15.88
N ALA A 95 -22.01 4.11 14.59
CA ALA A 95 -21.29 5.26 14.07
C ALA A 95 -19.78 5.35 14.45
N ILE A 96 -19.19 4.33 15.06
CA ILE A 96 -17.76 4.32 15.45
C ILE A 96 -16.87 4.49 14.23
N GLY A 97 -17.09 3.73 13.14
CA GLY A 97 -16.34 3.88 11.90
C GLY A 97 -16.41 5.31 11.35
N THR A 98 -17.59 5.92 11.35
CA THR A 98 -17.77 7.32 10.91
C THR A 98 -16.98 8.30 11.78
N ARG A 99 -16.97 8.11 13.09
CA ARG A 99 -16.21 8.97 14.02
C ARG A 99 -14.70 8.82 13.80
N LEU A 100 -14.21 7.60 13.61
CA LEU A 100 -12.81 7.32 13.26
C LEU A 100 -12.43 7.99 11.94
N THR A 101 -13.25 7.83 10.89
CA THR A 101 -13.01 8.44 9.59
C THR A 101 -12.98 9.97 9.68
N ASN A 102 -13.93 10.58 10.36
CA ASN A 102 -13.98 12.04 10.52
C ASN A 102 -12.75 12.57 11.29
N ALA A 103 -12.32 11.87 12.34
CA ALA A 103 -11.11 12.24 13.10
C ALA A 103 -9.85 12.15 12.24
N ALA A 104 -9.71 11.08 11.45
CA ALA A 104 -8.60 10.91 10.52
C ALA A 104 -8.58 12.00 9.44
N GLU A 105 -9.74 12.33 8.87
CA GLU A 105 -9.86 13.41 7.88
C GLU A 105 -9.52 14.79 8.47
N SER A 106 -9.89 15.05 9.71
CA SER A 106 -9.50 16.30 10.39
C SER A 106 -7.99 16.44 10.46
N ILE A 107 -7.30 15.41 10.92
CA ILE A 107 -5.82 15.38 10.97
C ILE A 107 -5.20 15.52 9.57
N MET A 108 -5.80 14.90 8.56
CA MET A 108 -5.32 15.00 7.18
C MET A 108 -5.51 16.42 6.62
N ARG A 109 -6.62 17.12 6.92
CA ARG A 109 -6.85 18.54 6.53
C ARG A 109 -5.78 19.44 7.13
N ASP A 110 -5.46 19.27 8.42
CA ASP A 110 -4.42 20.04 9.11
C ASP A 110 -3.05 19.85 8.43
N ARG A 111 -2.82 18.69 7.83
CA ARG A 111 -1.62 18.34 7.06
C ARG A 111 -1.67 18.74 5.59
N LYS A 112 -2.69 19.50 5.17
CA LYS A 112 -2.88 19.97 3.79
C LYS A 112 -3.08 18.85 2.79
N VAL A 113 -3.74 17.77 3.20
CA VAL A 113 -4.21 16.71 2.30
C VAL A 113 -5.43 17.23 1.54
N VAL A 114 -5.44 17.06 0.22
CA VAL A 114 -6.52 17.52 -0.66
C VAL A 114 -7.48 16.39 -1.06
N ARG A 115 -7.02 15.16 -0.95
CA ARG A 115 -7.79 13.97 -1.33
C ARG A 115 -7.42 12.79 -0.44
N VAL A 116 -8.42 12.04 -0.03
CA VAL A 116 -8.21 10.75 0.67
C VAL A 116 -8.64 9.62 -0.26
N ILE A 117 -7.89 8.54 -0.21
CA ILE A 117 -8.17 7.29 -0.90
C ILE A 117 -8.16 6.11 0.07
N ALA A 118 -8.95 5.12 -0.25
CA ALA A 118 -8.94 3.81 0.40
C ALA A 118 -9.24 2.73 -0.64
N THR A 119 -9.01 1.48 -0.29
CA THR A 119 -9.44 0.32 -1.06
C THR A 119 -10.36 -0.50 -0.18
N THR A 120 -11.50 -0.91 -0.71
CA THR A 120 -12.53 -1.61 0.06
C THR A 120 -13.07 -2.83 -0.67
N PRO A 121 -13.35 -3.93 0.03
CA PRO A 121 -14.11 -5.02 -0.56
C PRO A 121 -15.55 -4.58 -0.87
N PRO A 122 -16.21 -5.19 -1.86
CA PRO A 122 -17.58 -4.81 -2.28
C PRO A 122 -18.58 -4.75 -1.12
N ALA A 123 -18.47 -5.66 -0.18
CA ALA A 123 -19.39 -5.75 0.94
C ALA A 123 -19.27 -4.60 1.96
N ALA A 124 -18.14 -3.88 2.01
CA ALA A 124 -17.97 -2.70 2.84
C ALA A 124 -18.20 -1.39 2.05
N TYR A 125 -18.49 -1.46 0.74
CA TYR A 125 -18.64 -0.27 -0.11
C TYR A 125 -19.76 0.66 0.36
N ASN A 126 -20.88 0.12 0.81
CA ASN A 126 -22.02 0.92 1.32
C ASN A 126 -21.64 1.80 2.51
N TYR A 127 -20.69 1.36 3.34
CA TYR A 127 -20.17 2.21 4.42
C TYR A 127 -19.47 3.45 3.85
N TRP A 128 -18.59 3.26 2.87
CA TRP A 128 -17.82 4.34 2.27
C TRP A 128 -18.73 5.36 1.56
N MET A 129 -19.79 4.89 0.90
CA MET A 129 -20.81 5.78 0.32
C MET A 129 -21.49 6.66 1.38
N LYS A 130 -21.82 6.10 2.55
CA LYS A 130 -22.43 6.86 3.66
C LYS A 130 -21.51 7.96 4.18
N VAL A 131 -20.19 7.74 4.22
CA VAL A 131 -19.20 8.74 4.63
C VAL A 131 -18.69 9.57 3.44
N LYS A 132 -19.43 9.57 2.33
CA LYS A 132 -19.21 10.40 1.12
C LYS A 132 -17.91 10.12 0.38
N TYR A 133 -17.47 8.87 0.36
CA TYR A 133 -16.48 8.38 -0.58
C TYR A 133 -17.18 7.77 -1.78
N PHE A 134 -16.62 7.92 -2.97
CA PHE A 134 -17.15 7.30 -4.19
C PHE A 134 -16.08 6.45 -4.86
N ALA A 135 -16.54 5.42 -5.55
CA ALA A 135 -15.67 4.59 -6.36
C ALA A 135 -14.95 5.42 -7.43
N ARG A 136 -13.66 5.22 -7.59
CA ARG A 136 -12.85 5.87 -8.60
C ARG A 136 -11.79 4.95 -9.17
N GLY A 137 -11.96 4.60 -10.43
CA GLY A 137 -11.05 3.71 -11.14
C GLY A 137 -11.20 2.25 -10.73
N SER A 138 -10.24 1.46 -11.12
CA SER A 138 -10.14 0.03 -10.82
C SER A 138 -8.68 -0.35 -10.65
N ILE A 139 -8.42 -1.45 -9.97
CA ILE A 139 -7.09 -2.04 -9.82
C ILE A 139 -6.99 -3.20 -10.79
N ALA A 140 -5.91 -3.23 -11.57
CA ALA A 140 -5.54 -4.37 -12.39
C ALA A 140 -4.41 -5.15 -11.71
N ASN A 141 -4.63 -6.44 -11.49
CA ASN A 141 -3.61 -7.38 -11.06
C ASN A 141 -2.95 -7.97 -12.31
N LEU A 142 -1.66 -7.76 -12.45
CA LEU A 142 -0.87 -8.20 -13.60
C LEU A 142 0.05 -9.34 -13.17
N THR A 143 0.10 -10.39 -14.00
CA THR A 143 1.03 -11.51 -13.84
C THR A 143 1.84 -11.70 -15.12
N LEU A 144 3.14 -11.84 -14.97
CA LEU A 144 4.05 -12.09 -16.10
C LEU A 144 5.01 -13.25 -15.80
N PRO A 145 5.06 -14.27 -16.65
CA PRO A 145 6.13 -15.25 -16.63
C PRO A 145 7.49 -14.59 -16.87
N LEU A 146 8.48 -14.87 -16.01
CA LEU A 146 9.83 -14.27 -16.14
C LEU A 146 10.53 -14.62 -17.46
N SER A 147 10.22 -15.79 -18.05
CA SER A 147 10.72 -16.20 -19.36
C SER A 147 10.25 -15.30 -20.52
N ARG A 148 9.21 -14.50 -20.31
CA ARG A 148 8.65 -13.55 -21.30
C ARG A 148 9.12 -12.12 -21.11
N LEU A 149 9.95 -11.86 -20.09
CA LEU A 149 10.52 -10.52 -19.90
C LEU A 149 11.46 -10.18 -21.06
N PRO A 150 11.24 -9.06 -21.77
CA PRO A 150 12.12 -8.66 -22.84
C PRO A 150 13.53 -8.35 -22.32
N GLU A 151 14.53 -8.65 -23.12
CA GLU A 151 15.88 -8.18 -22.86
C GLU A 151 15.92 -6.66 -23.04
N ASN A 152 15.97 -5.94 -21.94
CA ASN A 152 16.02 -4.48 -22.01
C ASN A 152 17.48 -4.02 -22.09
N ARG A 153 17.91 -3.63 -23.31
CA ARG A 153 19.29 -3.19 -23.62
C ARG A 153 19.58 -1.73 -23.24
N THR A 154 18.71 -1.05 -22.48
CA THR A 154 18.98 0.35 -22.08
C THR A 154 20.11 0.40 -21.05
N SER A 155 21.34 0.50 -21.56
CA SER A 155 22.59 0.57 -20.78
C SER A 155 22.75 1.88 -19.98
N LYS A 156 21.98 2.92 -20.31
CA LYS A 156 22.11 4.26 -19.75
C LYS A 156 21.47 4.46 -18.37
N ILE A 157 20.62 3.54 -17.92
CA ILE A 157 19.93 3.64 -16.63
C ILE A 157 20.75 2.89 -15.58
N LYS A 158 21.33 3.64 -14.64
CA LYS A 158 22.03 3.11 -13.48
C LYS A 158 21.02 2.65 -12.45
N MET A 159 21.17 1.43 -11.96
CA MET A 159 20.36 0.86 -10.89
C MET A 159 21.19 0.72 -9.63
N LEU A 160 20.71 1.23 -8.52
CA LEU A 160 21.32 1.10 -7.21
C LEU A 160 20.39 0.35 -6.26
N THR A 161 20.98 -0.51 -5.43
CA THR A 161 20.23 -1.10 -4.31
C THR A 161 20.30 -0.16 -3.13
N LEU A 162 19.15 0.18 -2.55
CA LEU A 162 19.07 1.01 -1.36
C LEU A 162 19.67 0.24 -0.18
N ARG A 163 20.74 0.78 0.39
CA ARG A 163 21.44 0.16 1.54
C ARG A 163 20.93 0.64 2.88
N ASN A 164 20.29 1.82 2.92
CA ASN A 164 19.78 2.41 4.16
C ASN A 164 18.26 2.54 4.12
N PRO A 165 17.55 1.68 4.86
CA PRO A 165 16.08 1.69 4.91
C PRO A 165 15.51 2.99 5.48
N ASN A 166 16.24 3.73 6.29
CA ASN A 166 15.78 5.02 6.86
C ASN A 166 15.64 6.13 5.80
N LYS A 167 16.13 5.92 4.58
CA LYS A 167 15.94 6.85 3.45
C LYS A 167 14.69 6.56 2.61
N LEU A 168 13.94 5.52 2.93
CA LEU A 168 12.73 5.10 2.24
C LEU A 168 11.69 6.22 2.03
N PRO A 169 11.35 7.06 3.03
CA PRO A 169 10.26 8.01 2.89
C PRO A 169 10.49 9.10 1.85
N ASN A 170 11.76 9.46 1.59
CA ASN A 170 12.09 10.58 0.72
C ASN A 170 12.21 10.21 -0.76
N SER A 171 12.56 8.96 -1.08
CA SER A 171 12.71 8.46 -2.45
C SER A 171 11.44 7.81 -3.01
N MET A 172 10.43 7.52 -2.19
CA MET A 172 9.27 6.72 -2.55
C MET A 172 7.93 7.48 -2.56
N ASN A 173 7.95 8.80 -2.59
CA ASN A 173 6.76 9.65 -2.58
C ASN A 173 6.28 10.01 -4.00
N PHE A 174 6.26 9.03 -4.91
CA PHE A 174 5.76 9.22 -6.26
C PHE A 174 4.51 8.39 -6.47
N SER A 175 3.62 8.83 -7.32
CA SER A 175 2.38 8.11 -7.65
C SER A 175 2.02 8.33 -9.12
N HIS A 176 2.97 8.05 -10.01
CA HIS A 176 2.74 8.13 -11.45
C HIS A 176 2.35 6.79 -12.08
N VAL A 177 2.81 5.67 -11.49
CA VAL A 177 2.64 4.34 -12.06
C VAL A 177 2.08 3.36 -11.04
N ALA A 178 2.55 3.44 -9.79
CA ALA A 178 2.11 2.58 -8.72
C ALA A 178 0.70 2.97 -8.19
N TYR A 179 -0.04 1.98 -7.71
CA TYR A 179 -1.21 2.28 -6.90
C TYR A 179 -0.75 2.98 -5.61
N PRO A 180 -1.38 4.11 -5.24
CA PRO A 180 -0.97 4.84 -4.05
C PRO A 180 -0.91 3.95 -2.80
N GLY A 181 0.19 4.03 -2.08
CA GLY A 181 0.44 3.19 -0.91
C GLY A 181 1.20 1.90 -1.17
N SER A 182 1.03 1.27 -2.33
CA SER A 182 1.56 -0.07 -2.60
C SER A 182 3.09 -0.16 -2.55
N LEU A 183 3.79 0.88 -3.02
CA LEU A 183 5.25 0.91 -3.03
C LEU A 183 5.80 0.90 -1.59
N ALA A 184 5.31 1.78 -0.75
CA ALA A 184 5.77 1.89 0.63
C ALA A 184 5.36 0.66 1.47
N GLU A 185 4.21 0.06 1.19
CA GLU A 185 3.79 -1.17 1.88
C GLU A 185 4.70 -2.35 1.56
N LEU A 186 5.00 -2.57 0.28
CA LEU A 186 5.92 -3.64 -0.11
C LEU A 186 7.35 -3.36 0.38
N ALA A 187 7.78 -2.09 0.33
CA ALA A 187 9.07 -1.68 0.86
C ALA A 187 9.19 -1.94 2.36
N ALA A 188 8.14 -1.63 3.14
CA ALA A 188 8.13 -1.91 4.57
C ALA A 188 8.27 -3.41 4.87
N GLN A 189 7.56 -4.27 4.13
CA GLN A 189 7.67 -5.72 4.31
C GLN A 189 9.10 -6.24 4.05
N VAL A 190 9.81 -5.63 3.11
CA VAL A 190 11.22 -5.97 2.83
C VAL A 190 12.15 -5.43 3.91
N VAL A 191 11.96 -4.18 4.34
CA VAL A 191 12.77 -3.54 5.40
C VAL A 191 12.59 -4.24 6.74
N ASP A 192 11.36 -4.57 7.07
CA ASP A 192 10.99 -5.28 8.30
C ASP A 192 11.35 -6.78 8.24
N ARG A 193 12.01 -7.22 7.16
CA ARG A 193 12.42 -8.62 6.91
C ARG A 193 11.27 -9.63 6.93
N ARG A 194 10.04 -9.19 6.66
CA ARG A 194 8.88 -10.09 6.47
C ARG A 194 8.96 -10.83 5.15
N LEU A 195 9.54 -10.18 4.15
CA LEU A 195 9.77 -10.76 2.84
C LEU A 195 11.25 -10.60 2.44
N THR A 196 11.79 -11.61 1.81
CA THR A 196 13.09 -11.50 1.12
C THR A 196 12.91 -10.63 -0.11
N GLY A 197 13.60 -9.50 -0.16
CA GLY A 197 13.39 -8.53 -1.23
C GLY A 197 14.54 -7.56 -1.44
N LYS A 198 14.36 -6.68 -2.41
CA LYS A 198 15.30 -5.58 -2.73
C LYS A 198 14.53 -4.30 -2.99
N LEU A 199 15.12 -3.19 -2.53
CA LEU A 199 14.70 -1.83 -2.84
C LEU A 199 15.71 -1.25 -3.82
N LEU A 200 15.22 -0.64 -4.89
CA LEU A 200 16.00 -0.22 -6.03
C LEU A 200 15.73 1.24 -6.37
N GLU A 201 16.78 1.98 -6.68
CA GLU A 201 16.70 3.32 -7.24
C GLU A 201 17.27 3.32 -8.65
N TYR A 202 16.66 4.10 -9.54
CA TYR A 202 17.03 4.20 -10.93
C TYR A 202 17.42 5.62 -11.28
N TYR A 203 18.59 5.79 -11.85
CA TYR A 203 19.16 7.06 -12.21
C TYR A 203 19.49 7.15 -13.69
N LEU A 204 19.21 8.31 -14.28
CA LEU A 204 19.66 8.68 -15.61
C LEU A 204 20.45 10.00 -15.49
N LYS A 205 21.74 9.97 -15.84
CA LYS A 205 22.65 11.13 -15.67
C LYS A 205 22.52 11.73 -14.26
N ASP A 206 22.69 10.88 -13.24
CA ASP A 206 22.63 11.21 -11.81
C ASP A 206 21.28 11.79 -11.30
N ARG A 207 20.28 11.86 -12.15
CA ARG A 207 18.92 12.24 -11.78
C ARG A 207 18.09 11.01 -11.44
N LEU A 208 17.47 10.98 -10.27
CA LEU A 208 16.51 9.94 -9.91
C LEU A 208 15.31 9.96 -10.85
N ILE A 209 15.06 8.86 -11.54
CA ILE A 209 13.95 8.70 -12.50
C ILE A 209 12.89 7.71 -12.03
N GLY A 210 13.21 6.85 -11.07
CA GLY A 210 12.24 5.88 -10.54
C GLY A 210 12.80 5.10 -9.36
N VAL A 211 11.89 4.41 -8.72
CA VAL A 211 12.16 3.48 -7.62
C VAL A 211 11.40 2.18 -7.88
N GLY A 212 11.93 1.08 -7.36
CA GLY A 212 11.28 -0.22 -7.45
C GLY A 212 11.50 -1.02 -6.18
N VAL A 213 10.52 -1.82 -5.85
CA VAL A 213 10.62 -2.84 -4.81
C VAL A 213 10.24 -4.16 -5.43
N VAL A 214 11.01 -5.17 -5.14
CA VAL A 214 10.69 -6.55 -5.54
C VAL A 214 10.92 -7.45 -4.34
N ALA A 215 9.98 -8.36 -4.07
CA ALA A 215 10.03 -9.28 -2.96
C ALA A 215 9.55 -10.68 -3.37
N LYS A 216 10.23 -11.71 -2.89
CA LYS A 216 9.81 -13.10 -3.04
C LYS A 216 8.54 -13.30 -2.21
N GLN A 217 7.45 -13.71 -2.84
CA GLN A 217 6.18 -13.98 -2.17
C GLN A 217 6.08 -15.45 -1.77
N ASP A 218 6.45 -16.33 -2.69
CA ASP A 218 6.53 -17.78 -2.51
C ASP A 218 7.61 -18.38 -3.45
N ASP A 219 7.68 -19.71 -3.56
CA ASP A 219 8.67 -20.36 -4.42
C ASP A 219 8.38 -20.23 -5.93
N LYS A 220 7.21 -19.77 -6.33
CA LYS A 220 6.78 -19.62 -7.72
C LYS A 220 6.69 -18.17 -8.15
N THR A 221 6.43 -17.25 -7.22
CA THR A 221 6.09 -15.86 -7.52
C THR A 221 6.93 -14.86 -6.74
N ALA A 222 7.20 -13.72 -7.36
CA ALA A 222 7.66 -12.52 -6.68
C ALA A 222 6.71 -11.36 -6.96
N ARG A 223 6.42 -10.57 -5.94
CA ARG A 223 5.68 -9.33 -6.09
C ARG A 223 6.63 -8.19 -6.31
N PHE A 224 6.26 -7.26 -7.19
CA PHE A 224 7.01 -6.03 -7.36
C PHE A 224 6.09 -4.82 -7.47
N VAL A 225 6.61 -3.67 -7.14
CA VAL A 225 5.97 -2.37 -7.34
C VAL A 225 7.04 -1.41 -7.85
N VAL A 226 6.67 -0.61 -8.83
CA VAL A 226 7.53 0.42 -9.43
C VAL A 226 6.79 1.74 -9.40
N ASP A 227 7.49 2.80 -9.09
CA ASP A 227 7.02 4.14 -9.35
C ASP A 227 8.10 4.98 -10.03
N VAL A 228 7.69 5.99 -10.78
CA VAL A 228 8.61 6.84 -11.54
C VAL A 228 8.36 8.31 -11.24
N THR A 229 9.42 9.10 -11.31
CA THR A 229 9.31 10.55 -11.25
C THR A 229 8.74 11.09 -12.58
N LYS A 230 8.34 12.35 -12.61
CA LYS A 230 7.94 13.02 -13.85
C LYS A 230 9.00 12.87 -14.96
N ALA A 231 10.28 12.94 -14.60
CA ALA A 231 11.40 12.75 -15.53
C ALA A 231 11.56 11.29 -15.98
N GLY A 232 11.05 10.36 -15.20
CA GLY A 232 11.14 8.92 -15.47
C GLY A 232 10.00 8.35 -16.30
N ILE A 233 8.93 9.12 -16.58
CA ILE A 233 7.75 8.62 -17.31
C ILE A 233 8.15 7.99 -18.65
N GLY A 234 8.99 8.64 -19.44
CA GLY A 234 9.47 8.12 -20.71
C GLY A 234 10.41 6.89 -20.60
N HIS A 235 10.80 6.53 -19.38
CA HIS A 235 11.68 5.39 -19.06
C HIS A 235 10.98 4.32 -18.21
N SER A 236 9.67 4.46 -17.96
CA SER A 236 8.90 3.57 -17.09
C SER A 236 9.04 2.10 -17.49
N SER A 237 8.94 1.78 -18.77
CA SER A 237 9.12 0.42 -19.28
C SER A 237 10.46 -0.19 -18.90
N ALA A 238 11.54 0.59 -18.97
CA ALA A 238 12.87 0.13 -18.60
C ALA A 238 13.00 -0.11 -17.08
N VAL A 239 12.44 0.79 -16.27
CA VAL A 239 12.42 0.66 -14.81
C VAL A 239 11.62 -0.57 -14.39
N ILE A 240 10.43 -0.76 -14.96
CA ILE A 240 9.57 -1.93 -14.71
C ILE A 240 10.31 -3.22 -15.07
N SER A 241 10.88 -3.31 -16.27
CA SER A 241 11.60 -4.50 -16.73
C SER A 241 12.81 -4.82 -15.84
N LYS A 242 13.63 -3.82 -15.50
CA LYS A 242 14.80 -4.00 -14.61
C LYS A 242 14.38 -4.46 -13.21
N THR A 243 13.31 -3.89 -12.65
CA THR A 243 12.78 -4.31 -11.35
C THR A 243 12.29 -5.76 -11.39
N ALA A 244 11.45 -6.11 -12.37
CA ALA A 244 10.93 -7.46 -12.53
C ALA A 244 12.05 -8.51 -12.74
N LYS A 245 13.07 -8.19 -13.56
CA LYS A 245 14.23 -9.06 -13.77
C LYS A 245 15.03 -9.38 -12.51
N THR A 246 15.00 -8.49 -11.51
CA THR A 246 15.70 -8.76 -10.25
C THR A 246 15.16 -10.03 -9.55
N ALA A 247 13.92 -10.41 -9.80
CA ALA A 247 13.31 -11.62 -9.26
C ALA A 247 13.92 -12.93 -9.79
N THR A 248 14.64 -12.88 -10.93
CA THR A 248 15.30 -14.09 -11.49
C THR A 248 16.32 -14.69 -10.52
N ALA A 249 16.93 -13.87 -9.66
CA ALA A 249 17.87 -14.33 -8.65
C ALA A 249 17.26 -15.32 -7.64
N TRP A 250 15.93 -15.33 -7.50
CA TRP A 250 15.21 -16.24 -6.59
C TRP A 250 14.62 -17.47 -7.29
N LYS A 251 14.89 -17.65 -8.59
CA LYS A 251 14.40 -18.77 -9.41
C LYS A 251 12.87 -18.92 -9.42
N VAL A 252 12.14 -17.84 -9.13
CA VAL A 252 10.67 -17.83 -9.24
C VAL A 252 10.23 -17.88 -10.71
N LYS A 253 9.02 -18.34 -10.98
CA LYS A 253 8.51 -18.54 -12.35
C LYS A 253 7.87 -17.28 -12.93
N SER A 254 7.26 -16.45 -12.07
CA SER A 254 6.51 -15.27 -12.49
C SER A 254 6.68 -14.11 -11.51
N VAL A 255 6.35 -12.92 -11.99
CA VAL A 255 6.20 -11.72 -11.19
C VAL A 255 4.78 -11.22 -11.25
N VAL A 256 4.32 -10.64 -10.13
CA VAL A 256 2.97 -10.07 -10.00
C VAL A 256 3.05 -8.63 -9.51
N THR A 257 2.11 -7.80 -9.97
CA THR A 257 1.97 -6.42 -9.48
C THR A 257 0.51 -5.98 -9.58
N SER A 258 0.12 -5.03 -8.72
CA SER A 258 -1.21 -4.40 -8.79
C SER A 258 -1.03 -2.92 -9.11
N ILE A 259 -1.75 -2.44 -10.11
CA ILE A 259 -1.63 -1.08 -10.63
C ILE A 259 -3.01 -0.45 -10.86
N PRO A 260 -3.12 0.88 -10.92
CA PRO A 260 -4.30 1.50 -11.47
C PRO A 260 -4.55 1.03 -12.90
N LYS A 261 -5.81 0.70 -13.24
CA LYS A 261 -6.16 0.15 -14.57
C LYS A 261 -5.78 1.12 -15.71
N ASP A 262 -5.89 2.41 -15.49
CA ASP A 262 -5.51 3.44 -16.45
C ASP A 262 -3.99 3.50 -16.73
N GLN A 263 -3.17 2.87 -15.89
CA GLN A 263 -1.72 2.77 -16.06
C GLN A 263 -1.28 1.50 -16.81
N MET A 264 -2.20 0.63 -17.22
CA MET A 264 -1.87 -0.61 -17.93
C MET A 264 -1.06 -0.36 -19.21
N GLY A 265 -1.27 0.76 -19.90
CA GLY A 265 -0.52 1.14 -21.08
C GLY A 265 0.99 1.25 -20.88
N MET A 266 1.44 1.58 -19.68
CA MET A 266 2.88 1.65 -19.34
C MET A 266 3.53 0.26 -19.23
N TYR A 267 2.72 -0.77 -19.00
CA TYR A 267 3.16 -2.17 -18.88
C TYR A 267 3.04 -2.94 -20.20
N SER A 268 2.12 -2.54 -21.09
CA SER A 268 1.83 -3.20 -22.36
C SER A 268 3.05 -3.43 -23.26
N PRO A 269 4.01 -2.48 -23.40
CA PRO A 269 5.17 -2.66 -24.27
C PRO A 269 6.14 -3.76 -23.81
N LEU A 270 6.01 -4.25 -22.56
CA LEU A 270 7.04 -5.09 -21.94
C LEU A 270 6.85 -6.57 -22.18
N ALA A 271 5.63 -7.03 -22.31
CA ALA A 271 5.29 -8.44 -22.57
C ALA A 271 3.76 -8.66 -22.60
N LYS A 272 3.37 -9.89 -22.93
CA LYS A 272 1.98 -10.34 -22.78
C LYS A 272 1.69 -10.65 -21.31
N TRP A 273 1.24 -9.64 -20.58
CA TRP A 273 0.71 -9.80 -19.24
C TRP A 273 -0.63 -10.53 -19.27
N SER A 274 -0.85 -11.45 -18.34
CA SER A 274 -2.20 -11.79 -17.95
C SER A 274 -2.70 -10.74 -16.96
N SER A 275 -3.92 -10.28 -17.14
CA SER A 275 -4.52 -9.25 -16.28
C SER A 275 -5.85 -9.71 -15.74
N GLU A 276 -6.08 -9.42 -14.48
CA GLU A 276 -7.36 -9.61 -13.80
C GLU A 276 -7.73 -8.30 -13.10
N ILE A 277 -9.00 -7.91 -13.20
CA ILE A 277 -9.49 -6.76 -12.45
C ILE A 277 -9.79 -7.21 -11.01
N SER A 278 -9.19 -6.52 -10.06
CA SER A 278 -9.46 -6.76 -8.64
C SER A 278 -10.94 -6.53 -8.32
N THR A 279 -11.49 -7.36 -7.47
CA THR A 279 -12.84 -7.15 -6.89
C THR A 279 -12.84 -6.00 -5.89
N ASP A 280 -11.70 -5.63 -5.33
CA ASP A 280 -11.59 -4.50 -4.41
C ASP A 280 -11.84 -3.18 -5.14
N ILE A 281 -12.60 -2.32 -4.51
CA ILE A 281 -13.07 -1.05 -5.06
C ILE A 281 -12.22 0.08 -4.50
N PRO A 282 -11.45 0.80 -5.35
CA PRO A 282 -10.84 2.05 -4.94
C PRO A 282 -11.90 3.11 -4.67
N VAL A 283 -11.86 3.73 -3.50
CA VAL A 283 -12.78 4.81 -3.12
C VAL A 283 -11.99 6.07 -2.78
N THR A 284 -12.58 7.23 -3.05
CA THR A 284 -11.94 8.52 -2.84
C THR A 284 -12.91 9.57 -2.35
N ARG A 285 -12.36 10.55 -1.61
CA ARG A 285 -13.06 11.77 -1.17
C ARG A 285 -12.11 12.96 -1.28
N LEU A 286 -12.63 14.11 -1.73
CA LEU A 286 -11.96 15.41 -1.61
C LEU A 286 -12.18 15.95 -0.20
N LEU A 287 -11.15 16.53 0.42
CA LEU A 287 -11.19 17.11 1.76
C LEU A 287 -11.40 18.62 1.74
#